data_9eb9f404a6ff705778593e412bdc3114
#
_entry.id   9eb9f404a6ff705778593e412bdc3114
#
_cell.length_a   1.000
_cell.length_b   1.000
_cell.length_c   1.000
_cell.angle_alpha   90.00
_cell.angle_beta   90.00
_cell.angle_gamma   90.00
#
_symmetry.space_group_name_H-M   'P 1'
#
loop_
_entity.id
_entity.type
_entity.pdbx_description
1 polymer ?
#
loop_
_entity_poly.entity_id
_entity_poly.type
_entity_poly.pdbx_seq_one_letter_code
_entity_poly.pdbx_strand_id
1 'polypeptide(L)'
;MVYGFMKKKQSAAEKKHHAWRQKSIVEYAFLVKQLAARFAVRLPSSVMFDELVSAGSLGLIDAVDKFDPSRHVSLKTYARYRIKGAILDELRSRDTCSRSMRKKIQVISRAVKEIEDKKGAPATDQEVADALQVDLGAYQDMLTDIHGAAVLSLDDFIKTKKNEAYSQTRFQSGLKEQDTPADHFDRAELTRVLAQTIETLSKKEQMVVSLYYYDELTLKEIGEVLSLTESRICQIHTAVLVKLRARLQDY
;
A
#
# COMPACT_ATOMS: atom_id res chain seq x y z
N MET A 1 23.06 -14.06 -47.77
CA MET A 1 22.54 -12.66 -47.61
C MET A 1 21.40 -12.49 -46.60
N VAL A 2 20.51 -13.43 -46.43
CA VAL A 2 19.32 -13.32 -45.51
C VAL A 2 19.70 -13.25 -44.03
N TYR A 3 20.72 -14.00 -43.59
CA TYR A 3 21.19 -14.03 -42.19
C TYR A 3 21.80 -12.70 -41.68
N GLY A 4 22.46 -11.96 -42.57
CA GLY A 4 23.05 -10.66 -42.23
C GLY A 4 22.01 -9.55 -42.05
N PHE A 5 20.88 -9.67 -42.76
CA PHE A 5 19.77 -8.70 -42.68
C PHE A 5 18.94 -8.88 -41.40
N MET A 6 18.77 -10.13 -40.95
CA MET A 6 18.10 -10.43 -39.67
C MET A 6 18.90 -9.95 -38.45
N LYS A 7 20.21 -10.18 -38.43
CA LYS A 7 21.09 -9.66 -37.35
C LYS A 7 21.12 -8.14 -37.26
N LYS A 8 21.10 -7.42 -38.40
CA LYS A 8 21.05 -5.95 -38.43
C LYS A 8 19.69 -5.41 -37.93
N LYS A 9 18.56 -6.07 -38.25
CA LYS A 9 17.23 -5.68 -37.74
C LYS A 9 17.08 -5.91 -36.24
N GLN A 10 17.58 -7.03 -35.70
CA GLN A 10 17.59 -7.28 -34.25
C GLN A 10 18.43 -6.23 -33.52
N SER A 11 19.64 -5.91 -33.97
CA SER A 11 20.49 -4.88 -33.37
C SER A 11 19.85 -3.47 -33.38
N ALA A 12 19.08 -3.11 -34.42
CA ALA A 12 18.37 -1.82 -34.47
C ALA A 12 17.16 -1.77 -33.53
N ALA A 13 16.43 -2.86 -33.38
CA ALA A 13 15.31 -2.98 -32.43
C ALA A 13 15.80 -2.93 -30.98
N GLU A 14 16.87 -3.63 -30.66
CA GLU A 14 17.53 -3.62 -29.35
C GLU A 14 18.01 -2.21 -28.98
N LYS A 15 18.63 -1.49 -29.90
CA LYS A 15 19.07 -0.10 -29.69
C LYS A 15 17.89 0.83 -29.41
N LYS A 16 16.79 0.69 -30.17
CA LYS A 16 15.56 1.49 -29.94
C LYS A 16 14.93 1.16 -28.58
N HIS A 17 14.87 -0.10 -28.20
CA HIS A 17 14.37 -0.54 -26.90
C HIS A 17 15.25 -0.01 -25.77
N HIS A 18 16.56 -0.09 -25.89
CA HIS A 18 17.49 0.44 -24.90
C HIS A 18 17.37 1.97 -24.75
N ALA A 19 17.24 2.71 -25.86
CA ALA A 19 17.03 4.16 -25.84
C ALA A 19 15.69 4.52 -25.19
N TRP A 20 14.60 3.79 -25.50
CA TRP A 20 13.29 3.97 -24.87
C TRP A 20 13.37 3.68 -23.36
N ARG A 21 14.02 2.60 -22.97
CA ARG A 21 14.24 2.20 -21.57
C ARG A 21 14.94 3.30 -20.78
N GLN A 22 16.06 3.81 -21.26
CA GLN A 22 16.79 4.89 -20.60
C GLN A 22 15.96 6.16 -20.50
N LYS A 23 15.30 6.56 -21.59
CA LYS A 23 14.41 7.74 -21.59
C LYS A 23 13.31 7.61 -20.55
N SER A 24 12.63 6.46 -20.49
CA SER A 24 11.54 6.23 -19.56
C SER A 24 12.01 6.24 -18.10
N ILE A 25 13.17 5.63 -17.78
CA ILE A 25 13.72 5.67 -16.43
C ILE A 25 14.00 7.11 -15.99
N VAL A 26 14.61 7.93 -16.84
CA VAL A 26 14.92 9.32 -16.51
C VAL A 26 13.63 10.15 -16.38
N GLU A 27 12.69 9.97 -17.29
CA GLU A 27 11.41 10.68 -17.31
C GLU A 27 10.59 10.42 -16.02
N TYR A 28 10.58 9.17 -15.53
CA TYR A 28 9.79 8.81 -14.35
C TYR A 28 10.59 8.76 -13.04
N ALA A 29 11.88 9.13 -13.05
CA ALA A 29 12.71 9.15 -11.83
C ALA A 29 12.15 10.07 -10.73
N PHE A 30 11.43 11.14 -11.11
CA PHE A 30 10.80 12.03 -10.13
C PHE A 30 9.73 11.32 -9.27
N LEU A 31 9.04 10.30 -9.83
CA LEU A 31 8.04 9.52 -9.08
C LEU A 31 8.67 8.77 -7.90
N VAL A 32 9.91 8.30 -8.08
CA VAL A 32 10.64 7.61 -7.00
C VAL A 32 10.84 8.54 -5.81
N LYS A 33 11.35 9.75 -6.05
CA LYS A 33 11.55 10.75 -4.99
C LYS A 33 10.24 11.16 -4.33
N GLN A 34 9.19 11.37 -5.13
CA GLN A 34 7.87 11.74 -4.63
C GLN A 34 7.29 10.65 -3.71
N LEU A 35 7.36 9.39 -4.14
CA LEU A 35 6.85 8.27 -3.34
C LEU A 35 7.72 8.02 -2.11
N ALA A 36 9.06 8.05 -2.24
CA ALA A 36 9.98 7.89 -1.13
C ALA A 36 9.75 8.97 -0.05
N ALA A 37 9.55 10.23 -0.44
CA ALA A 37 9.25 11.32 0.50
C ALA A 37 7.94 11.06 1.28
N ARG A 38 6.90 10.55 0.61
CA ARG A 38 5.64 10.19 1.28
C ARG A 38 5.82 9.08 2.31
N PHE A 39 6.66 8.09 2.02
CA PHE A 39 6.97 7.04 2.99
C PHE A 39 7.83 7.57 4.14
N ALA A 40 8.84 8.39 3.84
CA ALA A 40 9.78 8.92 4.84
C ALA A 40 9.09 9.70 5.97
N VAL A 41 8.07 10.52 5.63
CA VAL A 41 7.28 11.28 6.63
C VAL A 41 6.58 10.38 7.65
N ARG A 42 6.37 9.10 7.32
CA ARG A 42 5.56 8.14 8.11
C ARG A 42 6.37 7.09 8.83
N LEU A 43 7.66 7.08 8.57
CA LEU A 43 8.55 6.04 9.07
C LEU A 43 9.42 6.59 10.19
N PRO A 44 9.86 5.74 11.13
CA PRO A 44 10.82 6.14 12.15
C PRO A 44 12.09 6.74 11.52
N SER A 45 12.73 7.63 12.23
CA SER A 45 14.01 8.29 11.81
C SER A 45 15.16 7.31 11.54
N SER A 46 15.01 6.05 11.95
CA SER A 46 15.94 4.97 11.63
C SER A 46 15.93 4.54 10.15
N VAL A 47 14.91 4.93 9.37
CA VAL A 47 14.81 4.64 7.95
C VAL A 47 15.30 5.85 7.16
N MET A 48 16.40 5.68 6.44
CA MET A 48 16.99 6.77 5.67
C MET A 48 16.24 6.99 4.35
N PHE A 49 16.00 8.26 4.00
CA PHE A 49 15.34 8.63 2.74
C PHE A 49 16.03 8.03 1.51
N ASP A 50 17.37 8.05 1.47
CA ASP A 50 18.15 7.54 0.33
C ASP A 50 17.98 6.03 0.12
N GLU A 51 17.68 5.29 1.17
CA GLU A 51 17.40 3.86 1.08
C GLU A 51 16.05 3.60 0.40
N LEU A 52 15.04 4.41 0.75
CA LEU A 52 13.72 4.36 0.09
C LEU A 52 13.84 4.74 -1.39
N VAL A 53 14.67 5.75 -1.70
CA VAL A 53 14.94 6.15 -3.09
C VAL A 53 15.66 5.03 -3.84
N SER A 54 16.62 4.35 -3.22
CA SER A 54 17.34 3.23 -3.83
C SER A 54 16.39 2.06 -4.13
N ALA A 55 15.59 1.65 -3.16
CA ALA A 55 14.59 0.59 -3.35
C ALA A 55 13.55 0.96 -4.42
N GLY A 56 13.03 2.20 -4.36
CA GLY A 56 12.09 2.71 -5.35
C GLY A 56 12.68 2.77 -6.76
N SER A 57 13.98 3.08 -6.89
CA SER A 57 14.66 3.10 -8.19
C SER A 57 14.73 1.70 -8.82
N LEU A 58 15.00 0.67 -8.01
CA LEU A 58 14.93 -0.73 -8.48
C LEU A 58 13.51 -1.09 -8.94
N GLY A 59 12.50 -0.63 -8.21
CA GLY A 59 11.09 -0.80 -8.59
C GLY A 59 10.73 -0.11 -9.91
N LEU A 60 11.27 1.08 -10.18
CA LEU A 60 11.09 1.79 -11.45
C LEU A 60 11.76 1.05 -12.61
N ILE A 61 12.98 0.57 -12.43
CA ILE A 61 13.71 -0.20 -13.44
C ILE A 61 12.92 -1.45 -13.79
N ASP A 62 12.48 -2.22 -12.79
CA ASP A 62 11.67 -3.42 -13.00
C ASP A 62 10.34 -3.11 -13.70
N ALA A 63 9.71 -1.96 -13.38
CA ALA A 63 8.50 -1.51 -14.06
C ALA A 63 8.74 -1.24 -15.55
N VAL A 64 9.80 -0.54 -15.90
CA VAL A 64 10.13 -0.24 -17.30
C VAL A 64 10.47 -1.51 -18.08
N ASP A 65 11.20 -2.45 -17.44
CA ASP A 65 11.62 -3.70 -18.08
C ASP A 65 10.46 -4.67 -18.33
N LYS A 66 9.43 -4.64 -17.47
CA LYS A 66 8.25 -5.54 -17.53
C LYS A 66 6.99 -4.88 -18.07
N PHE A 67 7.08 -3.63 -18.53
CA PHE A 67 5.91 -2.91 -19.02
C PHE A 67 5.37 -3.51 -20.31
N ASP A 68 4.08 -3.80 -20.32
CA ASP A 68 3.34 -4.30 -21.48
C ASP A 68 2.24 -3.29 -21.88
N PRO A 69 2.43 -2.58 -23.00
CA PRO A 69 1.45 -1.60 -23.48
C PRO A 69 0.07 -2.17 -23.82
N SER A 70 -0.03 -3.50 -24.05
CA SER A 70 -1.28 -4.16 -24.42
C SER A 70 -2.31 -4.22 -23.28
N ARG A 71 -1.86 -3.98 -22.02
CA ARG A 71 -2.70 -4.07 -20.81
C ARG A 71 -3.56 -2.82 -20.54
N HIS A 72 -3.63 -1.86 -21.44
CA HIS A 72 -4.43 -0.62 -21.33
C HIS A 72 -4.17 0.21 -20.06
N VAL A 73 -3.00 0.07 -19.46
CA VAL A 73 -2.55 0.83 -18.28
C VAL A 73 -1.37 1.72 -18.69
N SER A 74 -1.33 2.98 -18.22
CA SER A 74 -0.18 3.85 -18.51
C SER A 74 1.09 3.37 -17.80
N LEU A 75 2.27 3.55 -18.43
CA LEU A 75 3.56 3.27 -17.78
C LEU A 75 3.69 4.00 -16.44
N LYS A 76 3.22 5.25 -16.35
CA LYS A 76 3.21 6.05 -15.11
C LYS A 76 2.46 5.34 -13.98
N THR A 77 1.26 4.84 -14.26
CA THR A 77 0.43 4.13 -13.27
C THR A 77 1.08 2.81 -12.85
N TYR A 78 1.60 2.04 -13.82
CA TYR A 78 2.30 0.79 -13.54
C TYR A 78 3.59 1.01 -12.73
N ALA A 79 4.40 2.01 -13.10
CA ALA A 79 5.62 2.38 -12.39
C ALA A 79 5.34 2.78 -10.94
N ARG A 80 4.30 3.59 -10.67
CA ARG A 80 3.88 3.93 -9.30
C ARG A 80 3.64 2.70 -8.44
N TYR A 81 2.90 1.75 -8.99
CA TYR A 81 2.59 0.50 -8.28
C TYR A 81 3.86 -0.29 -7.96
N ARG A 82 4.77 -0.42 -8.94
CA ARG A 82 6.02 -1.18 -8.78
C ARG A 82 7.00 -0.49 -7.82
N ILE A 83 7.15 0.83 -7.92
CA ILE A 83 7.97 1.64 -7.02
C ILE A 83 7.48 1.49 -5.57
N LYS A 84 6.16 1.66 -5.34
CA LYS A 84 5.56 1.48 -4.02
C LYS A 84 5.80 0.06 -3.48
N GLY A 85 5.61 -0.95 -4.31
CA GLY A 85 5.86 -2.34 -3.94
C GLY A 85 7.31 -2.58 -3.51
N ALA A 86 8.29 -2.09 -4.27
CA ALA A 86 9.71 -2.24 -3.97
C ALA A 86 10.12 -1.54 -2.66
N ILE A 87 9.61 -0.32 -2.41
CA ILE A 87 9.83 0.39 -1.14
C ILE A 87 9.27 -0.41 0.04
N LEU A 88 8.04 -0.92 -0.08
CA LEU A 88 7.42 -1.72 0.96
C LEU A 88 8.15 -3.04 1.22
N ASP A 89 8.66 -3.70 0.16
CA ASP A 89 9.41 -4.94 0.29
C ASP A 89 10.77 -4.70 1.00
N GLU A 90 11.43 -3.57 0.73
CA GLU A 90 12.64 -3.16 1.47
C GLU A 90 12.35 -2.91 2.95
N LEU A 91 11.26 -2.19 3.26
CA LEU A 91 10.84 -1.93 4.64
C LEU A 91 10.53 -3.21 5.41
N ARG A 92 9.96 -4.21 4.75
CA ARG A 92 9.71 -5.54 5.35
C ARG A 92 10.98 -6.31 5.63
N SER A 93 11.94 -6.27 4.70
CA SER A 93 13.21 -6.98 4.88
C SER A 93 13.98 -6.51 6.12
N ARG A 94 13.76 -5.26 6.53
CA ARG A 94 14.41 -4.63 7.69
C ARG A 94 13.68 -4.81 9.01
N ASP A 95 12.58 -5.56 9.05
CA ASP A 95 11.73 -5.75 10.26
C ASP A 95 11.41 -4.41 10.99
N THR A 96 11.14 -3.35 10.21
CA THR A 96 10.83 -2.00 10.72
C THR A 96 9.59 -1.97 11.60
N CYS A 97 8.81 -3.05 11.57
CA CYS A 97 7.61 -3.21 12.38
C CYS A 97 7.90 -4.12 13.57
N SER A 98 8.26 -3.56 14.72
CA SER A 98 8.61 -4.33 15.91
C SER A 98 7.46 -5.28 16.31
N ARG A 99 7.80 -6.42 16.95
CA ARG A 99 6.81 -7.36 17.47
C ARG A 99 5.82 -6.69 18.42
N SER A 100 6.28 -5.70 19.18
CA SER A 100 5.45 -4.87 20.07
C SER A 100 4.41 -4.06 19.30
N MET A 101 4.80 -3.39 18.20
CA MET A 101 3.87 -2.63 17.36
C MET A 101 2.83 -3.52 16.70
N ARG A 102 3.23 -4.68 16.18
CA ARG A 102 2.27 -5.67 15.63
C ARG A 102 1.27 -6.13 16.68
N LYS A 103 1.73 -6.36 17.91
CA LYS A 103 0.86 -6.72 19.04
C LYS A 103 -0.11 -5.58 19.39
N LYS A 104 0.36 -4.32 19.45
CA LYS A 104 -0.51 -3.16 19.68
C LYS A 104 -1.62 -3.06 18.61
N ILE A 105 -1.26 -3.15 17.31
CA ILE A 105 -2.23 -3.14 16.21
C ILE A 105 -3.25 -4.26 16.37
N GLN A 106 -2.82 -5.47 16.71
CA GLN A 106 -3.71 -6.62 16.87
C GLN A 106 -4.69 -6.43 18.03
N VAL A 107 -4.23 -5.86 19.15
CA VAL A 107 -5.09 -5.56 20.32
C VAL A 107 -6.14 -4.53 19.96
N ILE A 108 -5.75 -3.43 19.29
CA ILE A 108 -6.68 -2.38 18.87
C ILE A 108 -7.69 -2.94 17.84
N SER A 109 -7.21 -3.69 16.84
CA SER A 109 -8.09 -4.29 15.81
C SER A 109 -9.15 -5.21 16.43
N ARG A 110 -8.76 -6.00 17.44
CA ARG A 110 -9.69 -6.89 18.17
C ARG A 110 -10.74 -6.08 18.92
N ALA A 111 -10.33 -5.04 19.65
CA ALA A 111 -11.25 -4.17 20.37
C ALA A 111 -12.25 -3.48 19.41
N VAL A 112 -11.78 -2.95 18.30
CA VAL A 112 -12.64 -2.37 17.25
C VAL A 112 -13.67 -3.39 16.78
N LYS A 113 -13.22 -4.60 16.41
CA LYS A 113 -14.10 -5.66 15.93
C LYS A 113 -15.18 -6.03 16.96
N GLU A 114 -14.78 -6.29 18.22
CA GLU A 114 -15.71 -6.65 19.28
C GLU A 114 -16.79 -5.59 19.55
N ILE A 115 -16.44 -4.30 19.43
CA ILE A 115 -17.38 -3.18 19.57
C ILE A 115 -18.35 -3.15 18.38
N GLU A 116 -17.81 -3.23 17.17
CA GLU A 116 -18.62 -3.15 15.95
C GLU A 116 -19.56 -4.34 15.80
N ASP A 117 -19.13 -5.55 16.17
CA ASP A 117 -19.96 -6.76 16.13
C ASP A 117 -21.12 -6.67 17.16
N LYS A 118 -20.88 -6.07 18.33
CA LYS A 118 -21.92 -5.87 19.35
C LYS A 118 -22.89 -4.75 19.01
N LYS A 119 -22.38 -3.67 18.41
CA LYS A 119 -23.12 -2.42 18.16
C LYS A 119 -23.83 -2.42 16.82
N GLY A 120 -23.33 -3.19 15.83
CA GLY A 120 -23.79 -3.12 14.43
C GLY A 120 -23.48 -1.80 13.73
N ALA A 121 -22.59 -0.98 14.30
CA ALA A 121 -22.19 0.33 13.79
C ALA A 121 -20.68 0.57 14.03
N PRO A 122 -20.03 1.47 13.26
CA PRO A 122 -18.61 1.78 13.41
C PRO A 122 -18.23 2.18 14.84
N ALA A 123 -17.09 1.68 15.32
CA ALA A 123 -16.53 2.03 16.62
C ALA A 123 -16.03 3.48 16.62
N THR A 124 -16.32 4.23 17.69
CA THR A 124 -15.76 5.55 17.92
C THR A 124 -14.43 5.45 18.67
N ASP A 125 -13.59 6.49 18.56
CA ASP A 125 -12.30 6.56 19.27
C ASP A 125 -12.49 6.39 20.79
N GLN A 126 -13.55 6.98 21.36
CA GLN A 126 -13.86 6.88 22.78
C GLN A 126 -14.24 5.46 23.20
N GLU A 127 -15.09 4.79 22.43
CA GLU A 127 -15.49 3.41 22.72
C GLU A 127 -14.29 2.45 22.70
N VAL A 128 -13.34 2.68 21.78
CA VAL A 128 -12.11 1.86 21.70
C VAL A 128 -11.19 2.17 22.88
N ALA A 129 -11.02 3.44 23.26
CA ALA A 129 -10.24 3.83 24.42
C ALA A 129 -10.80 3.20 25.72
N ASP A 130 -12.12 3.27 25.91
CA ASP A 130 -12.81 2.67 27.07
C ASP A 130 -12.62 1.15 27.10
N ALA A 131 -12.76 0.46 25.97
CA ALA A 131 -12.54 -0.98 25.86
C ALA A 131 -11.09 -1.39 26.16
N LEU A 132 -10.13 -0.55 25.83
CA LEU A 132 -8.71 -0.75 26.13
C LEU A 132 -8.32 -0.29 27.55
N GLN A 133 -9.27 0.31 28.32
CA GLN A 133 -9.04 0.86 29.65
C GLN A 133 -7.94 1.94 29.68
N VAL A 134 -7.91 2.80 28.66
CA VAL A 134 -7.02 3.94 28.55
C VAL A 134 -7.81 5.21 28.32
N ASP A 135 -7.24 6.38 28.65
CA ASP A 135 -7.87 7.65 28.27
C ASP A 135 -7.76 7.90 26.75
N LEU A 136 -8.61 8.80 26.25
CA LEU A 136 -8.66 9.13 24.82
C LEU A 136 -7.33 9.67 24.29
N GLY A 137 -6.60 10.46 25.09
CA GLY A 137 -5.30 11.00 24.72
C GLY A 137 -4.28 9.88 24.53
N ALA A 138 -4.17 8.98 25.50
CA ALA A 138 -3.28 7.82 25.40
C ALA A 138 -3.62 6.92 24.20
N TYR A 139 -4.90 6.71 23.88
CA TYR A 139 -5.31 6.00 22.68
C TYR A 139 -4.85 6.71 21.39
N GLN A 140 -5.00 8.03 21.33
CA GLN A 140 -4.57 8.83 20.19
C GLN A 140 -3.05 8.82 20.00
N ASP A 141 -2.28 8.84 21.10
CA ASP A 141 -0.83 8.68 21.06
C ASP A 141 -0.45 7.28 20.56
N MET A 142 -1.14 6.24 21.02
CA MET A 142 -0.95 4.88 20.50
C MET A 142 -1.18 4.79 18.99
N LEU A 143 -2.19 5.47 18.44
CA LEU A 143 -2.46 5.52 16.99
C LEU A 143 -1.32 6.21 16.24
N THR A 144 -0.78 7.28 16.80
CA THR A 144 0.37 7.98 16.21
C THR A 144 1.61 7.09 16.18
N ASP A 145 1.91 6.40 17.28
CA ASP A 145 3.04 5.49 17.40
C ASP A 145 3.02 4.34 16.39
N ILE A 146 1.84 3.76 16.17
CA ILE A 146 1.69 2.59 15.29
C ILE A 146 1.46 2.94 13.83
N HIS A 147 1.39 4.22 13.45
CA HIS A 147 0.99 4.65 12.11
C HIS A 147 1.75 3.94 10.98
N GLY A 148 3.09 4.03 10.99
CA GLY A 148 3.91 3.37 9.97
C GLY A 148 3.72 1.85 9.93
N ALA A 149 3.61 1.23 11.11
CA ALA A 149 3.38 -0.19 11.25
C ALA A 149 1.97 -0.61 10.77
N ALA A 150 0.95 0.22 10.98
CA ALA A 150 -0.41 -0.05 10.52
C ALA A 150 -0.50 -0.07 8.99
N VAL A 151 0.17 0.88 8.32
CA VAL A 151 0.24 0.92 6.85
C VAL A 151 0.88 -0.36 6.30
N LEU A 152 2.05 -0.75 6.84
CA LEU A 152 2.76 -1.97 6.41
C LEU A 152 1.94 -3.22 6.68
N SER A 153 1.31 -3.29 7.86
CA SER A 153 0.54 -4.43 8.30
C SER A 153 -0.72 -4.68 7.45
N LEU A 154 -1.40 -3.64 6.98
CA LEU A 154 -2.53 -3.79 6.06
C LEU A 154 -2.08 -4.28 4.69
N ASP A 155 -0.98 -3.74 4.17
CA ASP A 155 -0.43 -4.18 2.89
C ASP A 155 0.07 -5.65 2.95
N ASP A 156 0.68 -6.07 4.07
CA ASP A 156 1.06 -7.47 4.31
C ASP A 156 -0.16 -8.39 4.32
N PHE A 157 -1.23 -7.97 4.98
CA PHE A 157 -2.45 -8.75 5.04
C PHE A 157 -3.04 -8.98 3.64
N ILE A 158 -3.16 -7.91 2.84
CA ILE A 158 -3.67 -7.98 1.46
C ILE A 158 -2.78 -8.90 0.59
N LYS A 159 -1.45 -8.85 0.76
CA LYS A 159 -0.51 -9.71 0.01
C LYS A 159 -0.57 -11.17 0.46
N THR A 160 -0.71 -11.43 1.77
CA THR A 160 -0.82 -12.80 2.30
C THR A 160 -2.08 -13.47 1.77
N LYS A 161 -3.22 -12.79 1.80
CA LYS A 161 -4.46 -13.29 1.20
C LYS A 161 -4.31 -13.58 -0.30
N LYS A 162 -3.64 -12.69 -1.03
CA LYS A 162 -3.27 -12.97 -2.44
C LYS A 162 -2.41 -14.22 -2.58
N ASN A 163 -1.38 -14.38 -1.73
CA ASN A 163 -0.45 -15.51 -1.82
C ASN A 163 -1.09 -16.83 -1.38
N GLU A 164 -2.01 -16.83 -0.43
CA GLU A 164 -2.76 -18.03 -0.01
C GLU A 164 -3.66 -18.53 -1.16
N ALA A 165 -4.34 -17.63 -1.86
CA ALA A 165 -5.07 -17.95 -3.07
C ALA A 165 -4.15 -18.48 -4.20
N TYR A 166 -2.94 -17.90 -4.33
CA TYR A 166 -1.94 -18.35 -5.31
C TYR A 166 -1.24 -19.66 -4.96
N SER A 167 -0.99 -19.96 -3.68
CA SER A 167 -0.19 -21.14 -3.30
C SER A 167 -0.95 -22.45 -3.44
N GLN A 168 -2.26 -22.46 -3.30
CA GLN A 168 -3.05 -23.67 -3.50
C GLN A 168 -3.08 -24.11 -4.97
N THR A 169 -2.95 -23.19 -5.92
CA THR A 169 -3.01 -23.48 -7.36
C THR A 169 -1.62 -23.71 -7.98
N ARG A 170 -0.54 -23.16 -7.39
CA ARG A 170 0.82 -23.24 -7.95
C ARG A 170 1.54 -24.56 -7.74
N PHE A 171 1.16 -25.36 -6.73
CA PHE A 171 1.80 -26.66 -6.50
C PHE A 171 1.42 -27.72 -7.54
N GLN A 172 0.37 -27.49 -8.33
CA GLN A 172 -0.14 -28.49 -9.30
C GLN A 172 0.14 -28.19 -10.78
N SER A 173 0.55 -27.00 -11.15
CA SER A 173 0.78 -26.69 -12.56
C SER A 173 1.89 -25.67 -12.73
N GLY A 174 3.05 -26.08 -13.20
CA GLY A 174 4.21 -25.24 -13.56
C GLY A 174 3.93 -24.18 -14.65
N LEU A 175 2.80 -23.49 -14.62
CA LEU A 175 2.33 -22.54 -15.60
C LEU A 175 2.50 -21.08 -15.14
N LYS A 176 2.91 -20.25 -16.10
CA LYS A 176 3.12 -18.80 -16.00
C LYS A 176 1.88 -18.05 -15.53
N GLU A 177 2.12 -16.88 -14.89
CA GLU A 177 1.16 -15.83 -14.49
C GLU A 177 -0.04 -15.66 -15.45
N GLN A 178 -1.04 -16.49 -15.34
CA GLN A 178 -2.38 -16.20 -15.87
C GLN A 178 -3.29 -16.06 -14.66
N ASP A 179 -3.91 -14.89 -14.49
CA ASP A 179 -4.98 -14.69 -13.52
C ASP A 179 -6.05 -15.74 -13.74
N THR A 180 -6.30 -16.59 -12.76
CA THR A 180 -7.38 -17.59 -12.86
C THR A 180 -8.73 -16.92 -12.60
N PRO A 181 -9.86 -17.51 -13.06
CA PRO A 181 -11.19 -17.01 -12.70
C PRO A 181 -11.41 -16.89 -11.19
N ALA A 182 -10.80 -17.75 -10.39
CA ALA A 182 -10.84 -17.69 -8.93
C ALA A 182 -10.13 -16.42 -8.40
N ASP A 183 -8.96 -16.06 -8.96
CA ASP A 183 -8.24 -14.84 -8.57
C ASP A 183 -9.06 -13.57 -8.88
N HIS A 184 -9.81 -13.57 -9.98
CA HIS A 184 -10.72 -12.49 -10.31
C HIS A 184 -11.89 -12.38 -9.33
N PHE A 185 -12.44 -13.52 -8.91
CA PHE A 185 -13.53 -13.56 -7.94
C PHE A 185 -13.07 -13.04 -6.57
N ASP A 186 -11.94 -13.53 -6.05
CA ASP A 186 -11.38 -13.10 -4.76
C ASP A 186 -11.03 -11.61 -4.76
N ARG A 187 -10.51 -11.08 -5.86
CA ARG A 187 -10.24 -9.64 -6.00
C ARG A 187 -11.52 -8.81 -6.03
N ALA A 188 -12.53 -9.27 -6.74
CA ALA A 188 -13.82 -8.59 -6.82
C ALA A 188 -14.50 -8.56 -5.44
N GLU A 189 -14.43 -9.65 -4.71
CA GLU A 189 -14.99 -9.77 -3.38
C GLU A 189 -14.23 -8.92 -2.36
N LEU A 190 -12.90 -8.96 -2.33
CA LEU A 190 -12.07 -8.09 -1.50
C LEU A 190 -12.36 -6.60 -1.79
N THR A 191 -12.50 -6.25 -3.07
CA THR A 191 -12.83 -4.87 -3.48
C THR A 191 -14.23 -4.47 -2.97
N ARG A 192 -15.20 -5.39 -3.04
CA ARG A 192 -16.55 -5.16 -2.52
C ARG A 192 -16.56 -4.93 -1.02
N VAL A 193 -15.84 -5.76 -0.25
CA VAL A 193 -15.75 -5.62 1.21
C VAL A 193 -15.07 -4.32 1.59
N LEU A 194 -13.98 -3.96 0.90
CA LEU A 194 -13.31 -2.67 1.11
C LEU A 194 -14.25 -1.50 0.82
N ALA A 195 -14.98 -1.52 -0.29
CA ALA A 195 -15.94 -0.47 -0.63
C ALA A 195 -17.03 -0.33 0.44
N GLN A 196 -17.64 -1.45 0.84
CA GLN A 196 -18.64 -1.46 1.89
C GLN A 196 -18.10 -0.93 3.22
N THR A 197 -16.88 -1.34 3.61
CA THR A 197 -16.27 -0.84 4.84
C THR A 197 -15.97 0.66 4.77
N ILE A 198 -15.51 1.17 3.62
CA ILE A 198 -15.28 2.61 3.43
C ILE A 198 -16.60 3.38 3.51
N GLU A 199 -17.71 2.84 3.00
CA GLU A 199 -19.04 3.46 3.09
C GLU A 199 -19.53 3.60 4.54
N THR A 200 -19.13 2.69 5.44
CA THR A 200 -19.48 2.75 6.87
C THR A 200 -18.68 3.79 7.66
N LEU A 201 -17.54 4.25 7.13
CA LEU A 201 -16.72 5.26 7.78
C LEU A 201 -17.44 6.61 7.88
N SER A 202 -17.10 7.41 8.89
CA SER A 202 -17.58 8.79 9.00
C SER A 202 -17.16 9.63 7.78
N LYS A 203 -17.90 10.67 7.47
CA LYS A 203 -17.57 11.57 6.34
C LYS A 203 -16.17 12.14 6.44
N LYS A 204 -15.71 12.43 7.66
CA LYS A 204 -14.35 12.94 7.88
C LYS A 204 -13.28 11.86 7.58
N GLU A 205 -13.49 10.62 8.00
CA GLU A 205 -12.61 9.49 7.70
C GLU A 205 -12.57 9.19 6.20
N GLN A 206 -13.74 9.16 5.53
CA GLN A 206 -13.83 8.99 4.07
C GLN A 206 -13.03 10.07 3.33
N MET A 207 -13.13 11.32 3.77
CA MET A 207 -12.44 12.45 3.16
C MET A 207 -10.91 12.33 3.33
N VAL A 208 -10.43 11.95 4.54
CA VAL A 208 -9.01 11.71 4.77
C VAL A 208 -8.48 10.60 3.87
N VAL A 209 -9.21 9.50 3.71
CA VAL A 209 -8.84 8.39 2.82
C VAL A 209 -8.79 8.84 1.36
N SER A 210 -9.82 9.58 0.89
CA SER A 210 -9.87 10.09 -0.48
C SER A 210 -8.70 11.01 -0.78
N LEU A 211 -8.49 12.05 0.03
CA LEU A 211 -7.40 13.01 -0.15
C LEU A 211 -6.03 12.35 -0.12
N TYR A 212 -5.89 11.31 0.70
CA TYR A 212 -4.63 10.61 0.86
C TYR A 212 -4.31 9.63 -0.28
N TYR A 213 -5.27 8.79 -0.69
CA TYR A 213 -5.05 7.72 -1.67
C TYR A 213 -5.40 8.11 -3.09
N TYR A 214 -6.39 8.97 -3.29
CA TYR A 214 -6.84 9.40 -4.61
C TYR A 214 -6.16 10.70 -5.05
N ASP A 215 -6.23 11.75 -4.22
CA ASP A 215 -5.61 13.06 -4.50
C ASP A 215 -4.11 13.07 -4.17
N GLU A 216 -3.62 12.03 -3.51
CA GLU A 216 -2.22 11.81 -3.18
C GLU A 216 -1.58 12.91 -2.31
N LEU A 217 -2.38 13.58 -1.48
CA LEU A 217 -1.90 14.62 -0.56
C LEU A 217 -1.12 14.02 0.62
N THR A 218 -0.18 14.79 1.14
CA THR A 218 0.51 14.49 2.40
C THR A 218 -0.41 14.72 3.59
N LEU A 219 -0.10 14.12 4.76
CA LEU A 219 -0.90 14.33 5.98
C LEU A 219 -0.96 15.81 6.39
N LYS A 220 0.11 16.56 6.13
CA LYS A 220 0.17 17.99 6.39
C LYS A 220 -0.78 18.77 5.48
N GLU A 221 -0.74 18.53 4.17
CA GLU A 221 -1.64 19.16 3.20
C GLU A 221 -3.11 18.83 3.48
N ILE A 222 -3.41 17.58 3.87
CA ILE A 222 -4.75 17.18 4.32
C ILE A 222 -5.16 17.96 5.58
N GLY A 223 -4.23 18.16 6.51
CA GLY A 223 -4.44 18.99 7.69
C GLY A 223 -4.81 20.42 7.33
N GLU A 224 -4.12 21.02 6.37
CA GLU A 224 -4.42 22.37 5.86
C GLU A 224 -5.82 22.42 5.22
N VAL A 225 -6.18 21.43 4.37
CA VAL A 225 -7.49 21.34 3.71
C VAL A 225 -8.64 21.17 4.73
N LEU A 226 -8.45 20.35 5.76
CA LEU A 226 -9.49 20.02 6.75
C LEU A 226 -9.44 20.91 8.00
N SER A 227 -8.53 21.88 8.06
CA SER A 227 -8.30 22.74 9.25
C SER A 227 -8.02 21.93 10.51
N LEU A 228 -7.16 20.89 10.38
CA LEU A 228 -6.72 20.00 11.44
C LEU A 228 -5.19 19.95 11.51
N THR A 229 -4.67 19.56 12.65
CA THR A 229 -3.21 19.32 12.79
C THR A 229 -2.82 18.04 12.02
N GLU A 230 -1.58 17.99 11.55
CA GLU A 230 -1.01 16.81 10.91
C GLU A 230 -1.12 15.56 11.81
N SER A 231 -0.85 15.73 13.12
CA SER A 231 -1.00 14.66 14.11
C SER A 231 -2.43 14.12 14.15
N ARG A 232 -3.45 14.99 14.11
CA ARG A 232 -4.87 14.55 14.10
C ARG A 232 -5.22 13.82 12.81
N ILE A 233 -4.71 14.24 11.67
CA ILE A 233 -4.90 13.50 10.41
C ILE A 233 -4.22 12.14 10.48
N CYS A 234 -3.00 12.06 11.04
CA CYS A 234 -2.28 10.80 11.28
C CYS A 234 -3.12 9.82 12.12
N GLN A 235 -3.70 10.29 13.23
CA GLN A 235 -4.57 9.50 14.10
C GLN A 235 -5.81 8.98 13.35
N ILE A 236 -6.52 9.86 12.64
CA ILE A 236 -7.70 9.48 11.85
C ILE A 236 -7.33 8.43 10.80
N HIS A 237 -6.28 8.66 10.05
CA HIS A 237 -5.82 7.73 9.03
C HIS A 237 -5.45 6.36 9.62
N THR A 238 -4.72 6.34 10.75
CA THR A 238 -4.34 5.09 11.44
C THR A 238 -5.57 4.34 11.95
N ALA A 239 -6.53 5.03 12.57
CA ALA A 239 -7.78 4.44 13.04
C ALA A 239 -8.54 3.78 11.88
N VAL A 240 -8.61 4.44 10.72
CA VAL A 240 -9.23 3.86 9.51
C VAL A 240 -8.51 2.60 9.06
N LEU A 241 -7.17 2.61 9.01
CA LEU A 241 -6.41 1.42 8.62
C LEU A 241 -6.65 0.23 9.56
N VAL A 242 -6.76 0.50 10.86
CA VAL A 242 -7.07 -0.54 11.85
C VAL A 242 -8.49 -1.08 11.68
N LYS A 243 -9.48 -0.22 11.42
CA LYS A 243 -10.87 -0.62 11.12
C LYS A 243 -10.95 -1.46 9.85
N LEU A 244 -10.31 -1.01 8.76
CA LEU A 244 -10.23 -1.77 7.52
C LEU A 244 -9.62 -3.16 7.74
N ARG A 245 -8.52 -3.22 8.50
CA ARG A 245 -7.88 -4.49 8.83
C ARG A 245 -8.79 -5.40 9.65
N ALA A 246 -9.49 -4.87 10.66
CA ALA A 246 -10.39 -5.64 11.50
C ALA A 246 -11.49 -6.32 10.66
N ARG A 247 -12.08 -5.60 9.72
CA ARG A 247 -13.11 -6.13 8.81
C ARG A 247 -12.58 -7.13 7.78
N LEU A 248 -11.36 -6.91 7.29
CA LEU A 248 -10.73 -7.81 6.33
C LEU A 248 -10.25 -9.13 6.95
N GLN A 249 -10.11 -9.22 8.27
CA GLN A 249 -9.72 -10.46 8.95
C GLN A 249 -10.80 -11.55 8.88
N ASP A 250 -12.07 -11.18 8.69
CA ASP A 250 -13.19 -12.12 8.54
C ASP A 250 -13.30 -12.73 7.14
N TYR A 251 -12.44 -12.28 6.26
CA TYR A 251 -12.35 -12.69 4.86
C TYR A 251 -11.10 -13.55 4.62
#